data_93b4c48c827bca8932b2f281558adf39
#
_entry.id   93b4c48c827bca8932b2f281558adf39
#
_cell.length_a   1.000
_cell.length_b   1.000
_cell.length_c   1.000
_cell.angle_alpha   90.00
_cell.angle_beta   90.00
_cell.angle_gamma   90.00
#
_symmetry.space_group_name_H-M   'P 1'
#
loop_
_entity.id
_entity.type
_entity.pdbx_description
1 polymer ?
#
loop_
_entity_poly.entity_id
_entity_poly.type
_entity_poly.pdbx_seq_one_letter_code
_entity_poly.pdbx_strand_id
1 'polypeptide(L)'
;ATPGYRGEWHAFRQYFAGVGPRAARELFVWFEPDLLPGYAWSFPLPDGRANVGFGIQRGGKVPRVQQMAAIWPDLLARPHIRAVLGDGARPEAPHRAWPIPARIDAAVLAAGRTLFAGDAAAATDPLTGEGIGQALLTGTLAAEAIARHAPDAEAVSAAYRGAARRALVADHRMSLLLIRAVQHRKGVRAGMRVAGATGWTRRHFARWLFEDYPRAVVATPRRWRRGALHGPGAYDGR
;
A
#
# COMPACT_ATOMS: atom_id res chain seq x y z
N ALA A 1 7.18 -17.27 -13.38
CA ALA A 1 5.93 -17.01 -12.62
C ALA A 1 5.49 -18.30 -11.93
N THR A 2 4.99 -18.20 -10.70
CA THR A 2 4.42 -19.37 -10.01
C THR A 2 3.03 -19.63 -10.62
N PRO A 3 2.78 -20.82 -11.18
CA PRO A 3 1.46 -21.13 -11.73
C PRO A 3 0.34 -20.92 -10.68
N GLY A 4 -0.76 -20.28 -11.07
CA GLY A 4 -1.90 -20.02 -10.19
C GLY A 4 -1.71 -18.91 -9.16
N TYR A 5 -0.54 -18.27 -9.09
CA TYR A 5 -0.33 -17.12 -8.20
C TYR A 5 -1.16 -15.92 -8.62
N ARG A 6 -1.96 -15.40 -7.68
CA ARG A 6 -2.89 -14.27 -7.88
C ARG A 6 -2.72 -13.15 -6.85
N GLY A 7 -1.53 -13.02 -6.26
CA GLY A 7 -1.25 -12.03 -5.23
C GLY A 7 -1.67 -12.45 -3.82
N GLU A 8 -1.15 -11.77 -2.82
CA GLU A 8 -1.45 -11.94 -1.38
C GLU A 8 -2.69 -11.18 -0.98
N TRP A 9 -3.02 -10.11 -1.71
CA TRP A 9 -4.15 -9.24 -1.46
C TRP A 9 -5.06 -9.13 -2.65
N HIS A 10 -6.28 -8.66 -2.42
CA HIS A 10 -7.23 -8.32 -3.47
C HIS A 10 -7.88 -6.99 -3.13
N ALA A 11 -7.82 -6.05 -4.05
CA ALA A 11 -8.45 -4.75 -3.95
C ALA A 11 -9.75 -4.71 -4.75
N PHE A 12 -10.72 -3.96 -4.23
CA PHE A 12 -11.97 -3.65 -4.86
C PHE A 12 -12.18 -2.14 -4.80
N ARG A 13 -12.39 -1.48 -5.93
CA ARG A 13 -12.51 -0.02 -5.99
C ARG A 13 -13.54 0.45 -7.00
N GLN A 14 -14.04 1.66 -6.74
CA GLN A 14 -14.93 2.39 -7.63
C GLN A 14 -14.64 3.89 -7.52
N TYR A 15 -14.78 4.62 -8.62
CA TYR A 15 -14.73 6.06 -8.62
C TYR A 15 -16.12 6.63 -8.37
N PHE A 16 -16.19 7.72 -7.59
CA PHE A 16 -17.40 8.45 -7.27
C PHE A 16 -17.24 9.91 -7.62
N ALA A 17 -18.29 10.49 -8.22
CA ALA A 17 -18.47 11.91 -8.42
C ALA A 17 -19.49 12.47 -7.42
N GLY A 18 -19.47 13.81 -7.21
CA GLY A 18 -20.42 14.50 -6.33
C GLY A 18 -20.29 14.09 -4.86
N VAL A 19 -19.08 13.75 -4.43
CA VAL A 19 -18.83 13.37 -3.04
C VAL A 19 -18.92 14.57 -2.12
N GLY A 20 -19.24 14.33 -0.85
CA GLY A 20 -19.32 15.33 0.18
C GLY A 20 -18.01 16.09 0.42
N PRO A 21 -18.06 17.28 1.06
CA PRO A 21 -16.89 18.16 1.22
C PRO A 21 -15.69 17.52 1.89
N ARG A 22 -15.95 16.59 2.81
CA ARG A 22 -14.89 15.86 3.50
C ARG A 22 -14.21 14.86 2.56
N ALA A 23 -14.96 14.01 1.87
CA ALA A 23 -14.41 13.04 0.93
C ALA A 23 -13.68 13.71 -0.25
N ALA A 24 -14.07 14.94 -0.62
CA ALA A 24 -13.41 15.72 -1.67
C ALA A 24 -12.04 16.31 -1.27
N ARG A 25 -11.72 16.37 0.05
CA ARG A 25 -10.54 17.06 0.56
C ARG A 25 -9.66 16.22 1.48
N GLU A 26 -10.24 15.25 2.18
CA GLU A 26 -9.57 14.45 3.21
C GLU A 26 -9.40 13.01 2.73
N LEU A 27 -8.26 12.43 3.06
CA LEU A 27 -8.00 11.01 2.89
C LEU A 27 -8.58 10.25 4.10
N PHE A 28 -9.41 9.24 3.84
CA PHE A 28 -9.97 8.37 4.85
C PHE A 28 -9.47 6.94 4.68
N VAL A 29 -9.16 6.32 5.82
CA VAL A 29 -8.89 4.88 5.93
C VAL A 29 -9.71 4.35 7.11
N TRP A 30 -10.51 3.31 6.85
CA TRP A 30 -11.34 2.66 7.87
C TRP A 30 -10.89 1.22 8.08
N PHE A 31 -10.51 0.90 9.29
CA PHE A 31 -10.18 -0.45 9.72
C PHE A 31 -11.44 -1.15 10.23
N GLU A 32 -12.22 -1.65 9.30
CA GLU A 32 -13.47 -2.35 9.60
C GLU A 32 -13.18 -3.75 10.18
N PRO A 33 -13.85 -4.15 11.27
CA PRO A 33 -13.55 -5.40 11.96
C PRO A 33 -13.64 -6.65 11.11
N ASP A 34 -14.53 -6.64 10.14
CA ASP A 34 -14.78 -7.74 9.21
C ASP A 34 -13.85 -7.74 7.98
N LEU A 35 -13.09 -6.68 7.79
CA LEU A 35 -12.08 -6.58 6.72
C LEU A 35 -10.66 -6.86 7.23
N LEU A 36 -10.40 -6.83 8.55
CA LEU A 36 -9.04 -6.98 9.10
C LEU A 36 -8.33 -8.25 8.60
N PRO A 37 -7.04 -8.14 8.29
CA PRO A 37 -6.12 -7.01 8.40
C PRO A 37 -6.23 -5.99 7.24
N GLY A 38 -7.20 -6.14 6.37
CA GLY A 38 -7.51 -5.17 5.32
C GLY A 38 -8.20 -3.92 5.86
N TYR A 39 -8.49 -3.00 4.96
CA TYR A 39 -9.13 -1.73 5.27
C TYR A 39 -9.95 -1.22 4.09
N ALA A 40 -10.86 -0.29 4.37
CA ALA A 40 -11.56 0.50 3.36
C ALA A 40 -10.94 1.90 3.27
N TRP A 41 -11.10 2.55 2.13
CA TRP A 41 -10.55 3.89 1.91
C TRP A 41 -11.49 4.79 1.10
N SER A 42 -11.29 6.10 1.26
CA SER A 42 -11.74 7.14 0.34
C SER A 42 -10.58 8.11 0.12
N PHE A 43 -10.06 8.17 -1.10
CA PHE A 43 -8.97 9.05 -1.47
C PHE A 43 -9.52 10.17 -2.35
N PRO A 44 -9.31 11.44 -1.97
CA PRO A 44 -9.82 12.57 -2.72
C PRO A 44 -9.18 12.63 -4.11
N LEU A 45 -9.96 13.03 -5.08
CA LEU A 45 -9.55 13.34 -6.43
C LEU A 45 -10.00 14.76 -6.79
N PRO A 46 -9.43 15.37 -7.83
CA PRO A 46 -9.92 16.67 -8.32
C PRO A 46 -11.42 16.66 -8.63
N ASP A 47 -12.02 17.83 -8.66
CA ASP A 47 -13.40 18.09 -9.13
C ASP A 47 -14.51 17.41 -8.30
N GLY A 48 -14.32 17.29 -6.98
CA GLY A 48 -15.33 16.72 -6.10
C GLY A 48 -15.53 15.21 -6.30
N ARG A 49 -14.47 14.52 -6.66
CA ARG A 49 -14.43 13.07 -6.90
C ARG A 49 -13.67 12.34 -5.80
N ALA A 50 -13.89 11.05 -5.68
CA ALA A 50 -13.10 10.18 -4.81
C ALA A 50 -12.88 8.79 -5.41
N ASN A 51 -11.71 8.21 -5.10
CA ASN A 51 -11.43 6.80 -5.29
C ASN A 51 -11.79 6.07 -3.99
N VAL A 52 -12.86 5.30 -4.01
CA VAL A 52 -13.37 4.58 -2.85
C VAL A 52 -13.18 3.08 -3.06
N GLY A 53 -12.76 2.38 -2.02
CA GLY A 53 -12.55 0.95 -2.15
C GLY A 53 -12.23 0.26 -0.84
N PHE A 54 -11.92 -1.01 -0.92
CA PHE A 54 -11.42 -1.82 0.19
C PHE A 54 -10.50 -2.93 -0.30
N GLY A 55 -9.62 -3.38 0.57
CA GLY A 55 -8.71 -4.50 0.33
C GLY A 55 -8.90 -5.60 1.35
N ILE A 56 -8.72 -6.84 0.91
CA ILE A 56 -8.72 -8.03 1.78
C ILE A 56 -7.51 -8.89 1.53
N GLN A 57 -7.04 -9.58 2.57
CA GLN A 57 -6.00 -10.59 2.43
C GLN A 57 -6.56 -11.86 1.79
N ARG A 58 -5.90 -12.36 0.74
CA ARG A 58 -6.27 -13.62 0.11
C ARG A 58 -5.85 -14.79 0.99
N GLY A 59 -6.69 -15.81 1.06
CA GLY A 59 -6.45 -16.96 1.94
C GLY A 59 -6.67 -16.67 3.42
N GLY A 60 -7.11 -15.46 3.77
CA GLY A 60 -7.59 -15.12 5.11
C GLY A 60 -8.85 -15.88 5.50
N LYS A 61 -9.20 -15.81 6.79
CA LYS A 61 -10.37 -16.52 7.31
C LYS A 61 -11.68 -15.92 6.78
N VAL A 62 -11.78 -14.61 6.72
CA VAL A 62 -12.98 -13.85 6.28
C VAL A 62 -12.51 -12.41 5.94
N PRO A 63 -13.05 -11.73 4.94
CA PRO A 63 -13.93 -12.28 3.89
C PRO A 63 -13.13 -12.98 2.78
N ARG A 64 -13.83 -13.81 2.00
CA ARG A 64 -13.24 -14.41 0.78
C ARG A 64 -13.39 -13.48 -0.42
N VAL A 65 -12.46 -13.56 -1.39
CA VAL A 65 -12.52 -12.75 -2.62
C VAL A 65 -13.88 -12.85 -3.34
N GLN A 66 -14.52 -14.01 -3.33
CA GLN A 66 -15.83 -14.22 -3.93
C GLN A 66 -16.95 -13.43 -3.26
N GLN A 67 -16.76 -12.98 -2.02
CA GLN A 67 -17.75 -12.23 -1.25
C GLN A 67 -17.61 -10.71 -1.43
N MET A 68 -16.54 -10.24 -2.07
CA MET A 68 -16.24 -8.79 -2.16
C MET A 68 -17.37 -8.00 -2.83
N ALA A 69 -17.98 -8.55 -3.88
CA ALA A 69 -19.09 -7.89 -4.56
C ALA A 69 -20.34 -7.74 -3.68
N ALA A 70 -20.58 -8.71 -2.79
CA ALA A 70 -21.70 -8.65 -1.84
C ALA A 70 -21.39 -7.68 -0.66
N ILE A 71 -20.12 -7.59 -0.23
CA ILE A 71 -19.69 -6.68 0.83
C ILE A 71 -19.77 -5.22 0.39
N TRP A 72 -19.59 -4.94 -0.89
CA TRP A 72 -19.48 -3.58 -1.39
C TRP A 72 -20.68 -2.68 -1.08
N PRO A 73 -21.94 -3.07 -1.39
CA PRO A 73 -23.10 -2.26 -1.04
C PRO A 73 -23.28 -2.08 0.48
N ASP A 74 -23.02 -3.14 1.28
CA ASP A 74 -23.05 -3.05 2.74
C ASP A 74 -22.02 -2.04 3.27
N LEU A 75 -20.80 -2.08 2.76
CA LEU A 75 -19.73 -1.16 3.15
C LEU A 75 -20.10 0.30 2.86
N LEU A 76 -20.64 0.59 1.67
CA LEU A 76 -21.09 1.93 1.30
C LEU A 76 -22.27 2.42 2.14
N ALA A 77 -23.12 1.52 2.61
CA ALA A 77 -24.28 1.83 3.45
C ALA A 77 -23.92 2.10 4.91
N ARG A 78 -22.69 1.79 5.38
CA ARG A 78 -22.27 2.02 6.76
C ARG A 78 -22.39 3.50 7.13
N PRO A 79 -23.02 3.85 8.25
CA PRO A 79 -23.36 5.24 8.57
C PRO A 79 -22.15 6.19 8.53
N HIS A 80 -21.01 5.77 9.07
CA HIS A 80 -19.81 6.60 9.11
C HIS A 80 -19.14 6.76 7.73
N ILE A 81 -19.23 5.78 6.84
CA ILE A 81 -18.72 5.86 5.45
C ILE A 81 -19.67 6.74 4.63
N ARG A 82 -20.97 6.49 4.72
CA ARG A 82 -21.99 7.30 4.05
C ARG A 82 -21.93 8.77 4.46
N ALA A 83 -21.74 9.06 5.75
CA ALA A 83 -21.61 10.43 6.25
C ALA A 83 -20.39 11.17 5.67
N VAL A 84 -19.32 10.45 5.32
CA VAL A 84 -18.15 11.05 4.67
C VAL A 84 -18.40 11.22 3.17
N LEU A 85 -18.93 10.19 2.50
CA LEU A 85 -19.17 10.23 1.05
C LEU A 85 -20.27 11.26 0.69
N GLY A 86 -21.26 11.44 1.55
CA GLY A 86 -22.39 12.34 1.31
C GLY A 86 -23.47 11.73 0.41
N ASP A 87 -24.70 12.25 0.51
CA ASP A 87 -25.86 11.73 -0.24
C ASP A 87 -25.80 12.01 -1.75
N GLY A 88 -24.96 12.96 -2.18
CA GLY A 88 -24.73 13.27 -3.59
C GLY A 88 -23.75 12.36 -4.29
N ALA A 89 -23.06 11.47 -3.57
CA ALA A 89 -22.05 10.58 -4.14
C ALA A 89 -22.66 9.58 -5.11
N ARG A 90 -22.16 9.55 -6.34
CA ARG A 90 -22.63 8.67 -7.42
C ARG A 90 -21.47 7.94 -8.06
N PRO A 91 -21.57 6.61 -8.30
CA PRO A 91 -20.55 5.88 -9.02
C PRO A 91 -20.45 6.36 -10.47
N GLU A 92 -19.21 6.59 -10.96
CA GLU A 92 -18.95 7.01 -12.34
C GLU A 92 -18.92 5.84 -13.32
N ALA A 93 -18.53 4.66 -12.83
CA ALA A 93 -18.38 3.45 -13.62
C ALA A 93 -18.56 2.22 -12.73
N PRO A 94 -18.73 1.03 -13.28
CA PRO A 94 -18.73 -0.21 -12.52
C PRO A 94 -17.45 -0.34 -11.68
N HIS A 95 -17.60 -0.97 -10.50
CA HIS A 95 -16.45 -1.32 -9.66
C HIS A 95 -15.46 -2.22 -10.39
N ARG A 96 -14.20 -2.16 -9.95
CA ARG A 96 -13.15 -3.04 -10.44
C ARG A 96 -12.46 -3.74 -9.28
N ALA A 97 -12.10 -5.00 -9.51
CA ALA A 97 -11.38 -5.82 -8.54
C ALA A 97 -10.04 -6.26 -9.13
N TRP A 98 -8.98 -6.22 -8.33
CA TRP A 98 -7.62 -6.49 -8.78
C TRP A 98 -6.80 -7.25 -7.73
N PRO A 99 -6.07 -8.30 -8.13
CA PRO A 99 -5.11 -8.94 -7.25
C PRO A 99 -3.88 -8.04 -7.04
N ILE A 100 -3.37 -8.00 -5.82
CA ILE A 100 -2.17 -7.23 -5.45
C ILE A 100 -1.07 -8.20 -5.04
N PRO A 101 0.02 -8.29 -5.82
CA PRO A 101 1.16 -9.13 -5.50
C PRO A 101 2.09 -8.41 -4.51
N ALA A 102 2.35 -9.03 -3.36
CA ALA A 102 3.12 -8.43 -2.27
C ALA A 102 4.02 -9.48 -1.58
N ARG A 103 5.02 -10.02 -2.31
CA ARG A 103 5.98 -11.02 -1.81
C ARG A 103 7.37 -10.86 -2.42
N ILE A 104 7.90 -9.65 -2.39
CA ILE A 104 9.21 -9.31 -2.97
C ILE A 104 10.36 -10.19 -2.47
N ASP A 105 10.27 -10.70 -1.25
CA ASP A 105 11.27 -11.58 -0.63
C ASP A 105 11.36 -12.97 -1.29
N ALA A 106 10.27 -13.46 -1.87
CA ALA A 106 10.17 -14.74 -2.56
C ALA A 106 9.97 -14.62 -4.09
N ALA A 107 9.86 -13.39 -4.61
CA ALA A 107 9.61 -13.17 -6.02
C ALA A 107 10.82 -13.43 -6.91
N VAL A 108 10.56 -13.86 -8.14
CA VAL A 108 11.54 -13.88 -9.21
C VAL A 108 11.70 -12.47 -9.77
N LEU A 109 12.86 -11.87 -9.56
CA LEU A 109 13.14 -10.48 -9.96
C LEU A 109 13.78 -10.36 -11.33
N ALA A 110 14.38 -11.43 -11.83
CA ALA A 110 15.00 -11.48 -13.16
C ALA A 110 15.01 -12.91 -13.69
N ALA A 111 14.84 -13.06 -15.00
CA ALA A 111 14.94 -14.33 -15.71
C ALA A 111 15.57 -14.10 -17.09
N GLY A 112 16.75 -14.69 -17.34
CA GLY A 112 17.54 -14.42 -18.54
C GLY A 112 17.80 -12.93 -18.72
N ARG A 113 17.35 -12.37 -19.82
CA ARG A 113 17.50 -10.93 -20.17
C ARG A 113 16.30 -10.07 -19.70
N THR A 114 15.36 -10.64 -18.94
CA THR A 114 14.16 -9.93 -18.47
C THR A 114 14.31 -9.57 -17.00
N LEU A 115 14.08 -8.31 -16.66
CA LEU A 115 13.95 -7.80 -15.30
C LEU A 115 12.47 -7.53 -15.00
N PHE A 116 12.00 -7.92 -13.81
CA PHE A 116 10.63 -7.67 -13.35
C PHE A 116 10.63 -6.52 -12.36
N ALA A 117 9.73 -5.54 -12.56
CA ALA A 117 9.59 -4.37 -11.69
C ALA A 117 8.13 -4.19 -11.24
N GLY A 118 7.89 -3.41 -10.20
CA GLY A 118 6.56 -3.14 -9.67
C GLY A 118 5.78 -4.41 -9.33
N ASP A 119 4.55 -4.50 -9.78
CA ASP A 119 3.67 -5.65 -9.55
C ASP A 119 4.22 -6.95 -10.14
N ALA A 120 4.94 -6.87 -11.27
CA ALA A 120 5.60 -8.04 -11.85
C ALA A 120 6.72 -8.60 -10.95
N ALA A 121 7.31 -7.77 -10.10
CA ALA A 121 8.27 -8.15 -9.05
C ALA A 121 7.60 -8.46 -7.70
N ALA A 122 6.27 -8.41 -7.63
CA ALA A 122 5.50 -8.50 -6.38
C ALA A 122 6.02 -7.51 -5.30
N ALA A 123 6.34 -6.27 -5.72
CA ALA A 123 7.03 -5.29 -4.92
C ALA A 123 6.10 -4.44 -4.04
N THR A 124 4.78 -4.56 -4.18
CA THR A 124 3.80 -3.82 -3.38
C THR A 124 4.03 -4.03 -1.88
N ASP A 125 3.92 -2.97 -1.09
CA ASP A 125 3.96 -3.06 0.37
C ASP A 125 2.71 -3.80 0.88
N PRO A 126 2.87 -4.89 1.64
CA PRO A 126 1.73 -5.70 2.06
C PRO A 126 0.86 -5.04 3.15
N LEU A 127 1.38 -4.05 3.90
CA LEU A 127 0.61 -3.38 4.96
C LEU A 127 -0.31 -2.31 4.39
N THR A 128 0.20 -1.50 3.47
CA THR A 128 -0.51 -0.35 2.92
C THR A 128 -1.16 -0.62 1.57
N GLY A 129 -0.73 -1.66 0.86
CA GLY A 129 -1.13 -1.89 -0.53
C GLY A 129 -0.52 -0.88 -1.52
N GLU A 130 0.43 -0.06 -1.06
CA GLU A 130 1.13 0.88 -1.91
C GLU A 130 2.09 0.15 -2.86
N GLY A 131 2.01 0.48 -4.15
CA GLY A 131 2.84 -0.12 -5.19
C GLY A 131 3.52 0.91 -6.09
N ILE A 132 3.08 2.18 -6.08
CA ILE A 132 3.59 3.21 -7.00
C ILE A 132 5.04 3.54 -6.69
N GLY A 133 5.36 3.84 -5.44
CA GLY A 133 6.73 4.13 -4.99
C GLY A 133 7.67 2.95 -5.25
N GLN A 134 7.23 1.72 -4.96
CA GLN A 134 7.98 0.50 -5.19
C GLN A 134 8.20 0.23 -6.69
N ALA A 135 7.21 0.54 -7.54
CA ALA A 135 7.34 0.39 -8.99
C ALA A 135 8.37 1.37 -9.56
N LEU A 136 8.32 2.63 -9.15
CA LEU A 136 9.32 3.64 -9.52
C LEU A 136 10.71 3.25 -9.04
N LEU A 137 10.86 2.84 -7.79
CA LEU A 137 12.13 2.42 -7.23
C LEU A 137 12.72 1.21 -7.98
N THR A 138 11.93 0.15 -8.16
CA THR A 138 12.39 -1.04 -8.87
C THR A 138 12.70 -0.77 -10.33
N GLY A 139 11.94 0.10 -10.99
CA GLY A 139 12.23 0.58 -12.36
C GLY A 139 13.56 1.33 -12.43
N THR A 140 13.82 2.25 -11.50
CA THR A 140 15.08 2.98 -11.41
C THR A 140 16.27 2.03 -11.18
N LEU A 141 16.14 1.11 -10.22
CA LEU A 141 17.19 0.12 -9.93
C LEU A 141 17.48 -0.81 -11.13
N ALA A 142 16.46 -1.16 -11.91
CA ALA A 142 16.62 -1.93 -13.13
C ALA A 142 17.39 -1.13 -14.19
N ALA A 143 17.01 0.12 -14.42
CA ALA A 143 17.70 1.01 -15.35
C ALA A 143 19.17 1.22 -14.96
N GLU A 144 19.46 1.46 -13.68
CA GLU A 144 20.83 1.59 -13.17
C GLU A 144 21.67 0.33 -13.35
N ALA A 145 21.07 -0.86 -13.13
CA ALA A 145 21.75 -2.12 -13.34
C ALA A 145 22.12 -2.32 -14.83
N ILE A 146 21.21 -1.99 -15.73
CA ILE A 146 21.44 -2.04 -17.18
C ILE A 146 22.57 -1.06 -17.56
N ALA A 147 22.48 0.18 -17.12
CA ALA A 147 23.44 1.23 -17.48
C ALA A 147 24.88 0.89 -17.05
N ARG A 148 25.03 0.17 -15.91
CA ARG A 148 26.35 -0.15 -15.36
C ARG A 148 26.94 -1.45 -15.91
N HIS A 149 26.12 -2.41 -16.32
CA HIS A 149 26.58 -3.77 -16.56
C HIS A 149 26.25 -4.32 -17.97
N ALA A 150 25.47 -3.60 -18.77
CA ALA A 150 25.23 -4.03 -20.15
C ALA A 150 26.55 -4.05 -20.98
N PRO A 151 26.73 -5.04 -21.85
CA PRO A 151 25.74 -6.02 -22.33
C PRO A 151 25.65 -7.33 -21.51
N ASP A 152 26.38 -7.48 -20.40
CA ASP A 152 26.40 -8.70 -19.59
C ASP A 152 25.05 -8.89 -18.85
N ALA A 153 24.19 -9.76 -19.39
CA ALA A 153 22.85 -10.01 -18.85
C ALA A 153 22.88 -10.65 -17.45
N GLU A 154 23.89 -11.44 -17.13
CA GLU A 154 24.00 -12.07 -15.80
C GLU A 154 24.41 -11.05 -14.75
N ALA A 155 25.41 -10.22 -15.05
CA ALA A 155 25.83 -9.13 -14.17
C ALA A 155 24.68 -8.11 -13.95
N VAL A 156 23.94 -7.73 -15.00
CA VAL A 156 22.74 -6.89 -14.89
C VAL A 156 21.71 -7.52 -13.95
N SER A 157 21.36 -8.78 -14.16
CA SER A 157 20.38 -9.50 -13.35
C SER A 157 20.81 -9.65 -11.90
N ALA A 158 22.07 -9.95 -11.64
CA ALA A 158 22.62 -10.06 -10.30
C ALA A 158 22.62 -8.73 -9.56
N ALA A 159 23.06 -7.66 -10.22
CA ALA A 159 23.08 -6.29 -9.67
C ALA A 159 21.66 -5.82 -9.31
N TYR A 160 20.71 -5.99 -10.22
CA TYR A 160 19.30 -5.64 -10.00
C TYR A 160 18.69 -6.40 -8.83
N ARG A 161 18.78 -7.75 -8.82
CA ARG A 161 18.26 -8.59 -7.73
C ARG A 161 18.83 -8.17 -6.38
N GLY A 162 20.14 -7.94 -6.33
CA GLY A 162 20.82 -7.49 -5.10
C GLY A 162 20.31 -6.11 -4.62
N ALA A 163 20.18 -5.15 -5.52
CA ALA A 163 19.72 -3.81 -5.20
C ALA A 163 18.26 -3.79 -4.72
N ALA A 164 17.35 -4.44 -5.46
CA ALA A 164 15.93 -4.50 -5.12
C ALA A 164 15.69 -5.20 -3.77
N ARG A 165 16.36 -6.33 -3.51
CA ARG A 165 16.27 -7.02 -2.22
C ARG A 165 16.79 -6.19 -1.05
N ARG A 166 17.94 -5.51 -1.21
CA ARG A 166 18.47 -4.62 -0.16
C ARG A 166 17.53 -3.45 0.14
N ALA A 167 16.88 -2.92 -0.89
CA ALA A 167 15.97 -1.79 -0.73
C ALA A 167 14.65 -2.16 -0.05
N LEU A 168 14.05 -3.31 -0.38
CA LEU A 168 12.63 -3.59 -0.08
C LEU A 168 12.39 -4.74 0.91
N VAL A 169 13.28 -5.75 1.03
CA VAL A 169 12.97 -6.96 1.81
C VAL A 169 12.82 -6.69 3.31
N ALA A 170 13.63 -5.77 3.87
CA ALA A 170 13.52 -5.43 5.29
C ALA A 170 12.17 -4.77 5.60
N ASP A 171 11.73 -3.85 4.74
CA ASP A 171 10.45 -3.16 4.88
C ASP A 171 9.28 -4.13 4.69
N HIS A 172 9.35 -5.00 3.70
CA HIS A 172 8.37 -6.06 3.47
C HIS A 172 8.20 -6.97 4.70
N ARG A 173 9.30 -7.44 5.29
CA ARG A 173 9.25 -8.28 6.50
C ARG A 173 8.66 -7.54 7.70
N MET A 174 8.98 -6.27 7.87
CA MET A 174 8.39 -5.44 8.92
C MET A 174 6.88 -5.28 8.70
N SER A 175 6.45 -5.00 7.47
CA SER A 175 5.03 -4.91 7.11
C SER A 175 4.28 -6.22 7.41
N LEU A 176 4.87 -7.38 7.13
CA LEU A 176 4.28 -8.68 7.50
C LEU A 176 4.12 -8.86 9.02
N LEU A 177 5.08 -8.39 9.82
CA LEU A 177 4.97 -8.40 11.28
C LEU A 177 3.85 -7.48 11.77
N LEU A 178 3.74 -6.28 11.20
CA LEU A 178 2.68 -5.32 11.53
C LEU A 178 1.30 -5.84 11.16
N ILE A 179 1.17 -6.53 10.04
CA ILE A 179 -0.09 -7.19 9.63
C ILE A 179 -0.57 -8.15 10.72
N ARG A 180 0.33 -8.94 11.34
CA ARG A 180 -0.04 -9.84 12.44
C ARG A 180 -0.63 -9.07 13.63
N ALA A 181 -0.13 -7.88 13.93
CA ALA A 181 -0.67 -7.04 14.99
C ALA A 181 -2.06 -6.47 14.62
N VAL A 182 -2.23 -5.98 13.37
CA VAL A 182 -3.49 -5.37 12.91
C VAL A 182 -4.55 -6.39 12.48
N GLN A 183 -4.26 -7.67 12.47
CA GLN A 183 -5.28 -8.73 12.33
C GLN A 183 -6.35 -8.70 13.44
N HIS A 184 -6.04 -8.06 14.56
CA HIS A 184 -6.90 -8.01 15.73
C HIS A 184 -7.33 -6.56 16.03
N ARG A 185 -8.62 -6.37 16.36
CA ARG A 185 -9.17 -5.05 16.74
C ARG A 185 -8.37 -4.36 17.86
N LYS A 186 -7.82 -5.12 18.80
CA LYS A 186 -6.98 -4.56 19.89
C LYS A 186 -5.68 -3.97 19.33
N GLY A 187 -5.04 -4.64 18.38
CA GLY A 187 -3.82 -4.15 17.72
C GLY A 187 -4.06 -2.86 16.94
N VAL A 188 -5.12 -2.82 16.14
CA VAL A 188 -5.52 -1.60 15.42
C VAL A 188 -5.77 -0.45 16.39
N ARG A 189 -6.57 -0.68 17.46
CA ARG A 189 -6.86 0.35 18.47
C ARG A 189 -5.60 0.85 19.18
N ALA A 190 -4.68 -0.05 19.53
CA ALA A 190 -3.40 0.32 20.14
C ALA A 190 -2.55 1.17 19.19
N GLY A 191 -2.38 0.73 17.95
CA GLY A 191 -1.66 1.49 16.91
C GLY A 191 -2.24 2.88 16.69
N MET A 192 -3.57 2.99 16.56
CA MET A 192 -4.25 4.28 16.37
C MET A 192 -4.15 5.20 17.59
N ARG A 193 -4.17 4.67 18.82
CA ARG A 193 -3.93 5.46 20.04
C ARG A 193 -2.52 6.03 20.07
N VAL A 194 -1.51 5.22 19.76
CA VAL A 194 -0.11 5.67 19.69
C VAL A 194 0.06 6.71 18.59
N ALA A 195 -0.44 6.44 17.40
CA ALA A 195 -0.39 7.39 16.27
C ALA A 195 -1.11 8.70 16.58
N GLY A 196 -2.24 8.65 17.30
CA GLY A 196 -3.05 9.80 17.64
C GLY A 196 -2.64 10.56 18.91
N ALA A 197 -1.67 10.08 19.69
CA ALA A 197 -1.37 10.58 21.03
C ALA A 197 -0.96 12.07 21.05
N THR A 198 -0.15 12.51 20.09
CA THR A 198 0.32 13.89 19.99
C THR A 198 0.33 14.39 18.53
N GLY A 199 0.49 15.69 18.32
CA GLY A 199 0.68 16.23 16.97
C GLY A 199 1.96 15.70 16.30
N TRP A 200 2.99 15.48 17.08
CA TRP A 200 4.25 14.89 16.62
C TRP A 200 4.05 13.43 16.15
N THR A 201 3.42 12.58 16.97
CA THR A 201 3.16 11.19 16.61
C THR A 201 2.26 11.06 15.37
N ARG A 202 1.22 11.90 15.25
CA ARG A 202 0.35 11.92 14.06
C ARG A 202 1.13 12.24 12.79
N ARG A 203 1.98 13.28 12.82
CA ARG A 203 2.80 13.69 11.67
C ARG A 203 3.77 12.58 11.26
N HIS A 204 4.52 12.03 12.22
CA HIS A 204 5.51 10.99 11.92
C HIS A 204 4.89 9.66 11.53
N PHE A 205 3.72 9.32 12.06
CA PHE A 205 2.95 8.17 11.61
C PHE A 205 2.49 8.34 10.16
N ALA A 206 1.96 9.50 9.78
CA ALA A 206 1.57 9.79 8.41
C ALA A 206 2.77 9.73 7.45
N ARG A 207 3.91 10.34 7.83
CA ARG A 207 5.16 10.26 7.06
C ARG A 207 5.67 8.82 6.92
N TRP A 208 5.64 8.06 7.99
CA TRP A 208 6.04 6.65 7.97
C TRP A 208 5.12 5.80 7.10
N LEU A 209 3.84 6.12 7.04
CA LEU A 209 2.84 5.36 6.28
C LEU A 209 2.78 5.74 4.79
N PHE A 210 2.99 7.02 4.45
CA PHE A 210 2.72 7.57 3.12
C PHE A 210 3.93 8.26 2.45
N GLU A 211 5.01 8.49 3.19
CA GLU A 211 6.20 9.14 2.66
C GLU A 211 7.39 8.17 2.56
N ASP A 212 8.58 8.72 2.46
CA ASP A 212 9.84 8.02 2.22
C ASP A 212 10.47 7.33 3.43
N TYR A 213 9.78 7.26 4.56
CA TYR A 213 10.31 6.54 5.73
C TYR A 213 10.31 5.04 5.49
N PRO A 214 11.46 4.36 5.70
CA PRO A 214 11.50 2.91 5.62
C PRO A 214 10.57 2.29 6.67
N ARG A 215 9.78 1.28 6.28
CA ARG A 215 8.91 0.56 7.23
C ARG A 215 9.71 -0.06 8.37
N ALA A 216 10.87 -0.59 8.05
CA ALA A 216 11.79 -1.19 9.01
C ALA A 216 12.74 -0.16 9.65
N VAL A 217 12.32 1.10 9.84
CA VAL A 217 13.17 2.18 10.31
C VAL A 217 14.00 1.79 11.55
N VAL A 218 13.40 1.12 12.52
CA VAL A 218 14.08 0.68 13.76
C VAL A 218 15.13 -0.40 13.48
N ALA A 219 14.88 -1.29 12.51
CA ALA A 219 15.76 -2.41 12.16
C ALA A 219 16.82 -2.05 11.11
N THR A 220 16.77 -0.84 10.56
CA THR A 220 17.67 -0.42 9.46
C THR A 220 18.38 0.90 9.77
N PRO A 221 19.24 0.99 10.81
CA PRO A 221 19.88 2.23 11.24
C PRO A 221 20.75 2.87 10.14
N ARG A 222 21.30 2.07 9.22
CA ARG A 222 22.07 2.57 8.06
C ARG A 222 21.25 3.40 7.07
N ARG A 223 19.92 3.29 7.12
CA ARG A 223 18.97 4.07 6.29
C ARG A 223 18.50 5.35 6.97
N TRP A 224 18.91 5.60 8.21
CA TRP A 224 18.55 6.81 8.93
C TRP A 224 19.25 8.01 8.32
N ARG A 225 18.48 9.04 8.05
CA ARG A 225 19.00 10.33 7.58
C ARG A 225 18.98 11.31 8.73
N ARG A 226 20.02 12.15 8.84
CA ARG A 226 20.03 13.27 9.80
C ARG A 226 18.79 14.14 9.55
N GLY A 227 18.10 14.52 10.60
CA GLY A 227 16.89 15.35 10.50
C GLY A 227 15.60 14.61 10.10
N ALA A 228 15.63 13.29 9.88
CA ALA A 228 14.43 12.52 9.51
C ALA A 228 13.26 12.71 10.48
N LEU A 229 13.54 12.89 11.79
CA LEU A 229 12.50 13.10 12.83
C LEU A 229 12.19 14.59 13.09
N HIS A 230 12.89 15.52 12.48
CA HIS A 230 12.75 16.97 12.73
C HIS A 230 12.59 17.78 11.44
N GLY A 231 12.91 17.22 10.29
CA GLY A 231 12.79 17.90 9.01
C GLY A 231 11.33 18.08 8.56
N PRO A 232 11.07 19.00 7.63
CA PRO A 232 9.78 19.10 6.96
C PRO A 232 9.46 17.80 6.23
N GLY A 233 8.19 17.43 6.15
CA GLY A 233 7.73 16.33 5.31
C GLY A 233 7.89 16.65 3.81
N ALA A 234 7.74 15.65 2.96
CA ALA A 234 7.87 15.81 1.50
C ALA A 234 6.88 16.87 0.95
N TYR A 235 5.81 17.17 1.68
CA TYR A 235 4.75 18.09 1.30
C TYR A 235 4.71 19.40 2.14
N ASP A 236 5.56 19.55 3.12
CA ASP A 236 5.59 20.71 4.04
C ASP A 236 6.28 21.97 3.45
N GLY A 237 6.47 22.04 2.17
CA GLY A 237 7.19 23.14 1.50
C GLY A 237 6.56 23.64 0.20
N ARG A 238 5.27 23.40 0.01
CA ARG A 238 4.54 23.87 -1.18
C ARG A 238 3.38 24.77 -0.84
#